data_d4d5adf7203a812389e2aff1b9c388ef
#
_entry.id   d4d5adf7203a812389e2aff1b9c388ef
#
_cell.length_a   1.000
_cell.length_b   1.000
_cell.length_c   1.000
_cell.angle_alpha   90.00
_cell.angle_beta   90.00
_cell.angle_gamma   90.00
#
_symmetry.space_group_name_H-M   'P 1'
#
loop_
_entity.id
_entity.type
_entity.pdbx_description
1 polymer ?
#
loop_
_entity_poly.entity_id
_entity_poly.type
_entity_poly.pdbx_seq_one_letter_code
_entity_poly.pdbx_strand_id
1 'polypeptide(L)'
;MCMKTSDFYYDLPEELIAQTPLEKRDNSRLLKLDRKTGDIEHKRFFDIRKYLKAGDCLVLNNTRVLPARIFGVRTDTGSVVEFLLLKQKDTDIWECLAGPGKKAKIGKCFKFSEKLSCTVIDVTEEGNRIVKFTHDGEFFGVLSEIGQMPLPPYIKEKLKDNERYQTVYSKELGSAAAPTAGLHFTSELLDELREIGVKIAYVTLHVGLGTFRPVKVDDVTKHKMHTEEYFVTKETADIINQTKAEGGRVICVGTTACRTVESVAKKYGKMTQCSGDTDIFIYPGFEFKIMDGLITNFHLPESTLIMLVSAFAGYDNVMNAYKTAVNERYRFFSFGDAMLIVLKFTKIADKIKYYMRMITKW
;
A
#
# COMPACT_ATOMS: atom_id res chain seq x y z
N MET A 1 -25.11 -16.09 1.41
CA MET A 1 -25.52 -14.72 1.78
C MET A 1 -24.75 -13.74 0.92
N CYS A 2 -25.40 -12.73 0.36
CA CYS A 2 -24.70 -11.66 -0.36
C CYS A 2 -24.03 -10.76 0.69
N MET A 3 -22.73 -10.56 0.59
CA MET A 3 -21.94 -9.74 1.53
C MET A 3 -22.12 -8.27 1.16
N LYS A 4 -22.52 -7.45 2.14
CA LYS A 4 -22.75 -6.03 1.96
C LYS A 4 -21.55 -5.21 2.41
N THR A 5 -21.36 -4.06 1.79
CA THR A 5 -20.34 -3.09 2.21
C THR A 5 -20.52 -2.68 3.68
N SER A 6 -21.78 -2.48 4.11
CA SER A 6 -22.14 -2.16 5.50
C SER A 6 -21.79 -3.25 6.53
N ASP A 7 -21.56 -4.50 6.12
CA ASP A 7 -21.12 -5.55 7.04
C ASP A 7 -19.72 -5.23 7.61
N PHE A 8 -18.91 -4.41 6.91
CA PHE A 8 -17.56 -3.99 7.32
C PHE A 8 -17.56 -2.64 8.08
N TYR A 9 -18.71 -2.20 8.55
CA TYR A 9 -18.83 -1.01 9.37
C TYR A 9 -18.35 -1.28 10.80
N TYR A 10 -17.61 -0.32 11.36
CA TYR A 10 -17.31 -0.20 12.78
C TYR A 10 -17.25 1.27 13.13
N ASP A 11 -17.56 1.61 14.38
CA ASP A 11 -17.48 3.00 14.83
C ASP A 11 -16.01 3.39 15.02
N LEU A 12 -15.57 4.43 14.29
CA LEU A 12 -14.22 4.97 14.37
C LEU A 12 -14.25 6.44 14.76
N PRO A 13 -13.89 6.78 16.01
CA PRO A 13 -13.74 8.17 16.43
C PRO A 13 -12.69 8.91 15.59
N GLU A 14 -13.04 10.13 15.15
CA GLU A 14 -12.16 10.92 14.25
C GLU A 14 -10.79 11.23 14.90
N GLU A 15 -10.76 11.41 16.21
CA GLU A 15 -9.54 11.68 16.97
C GLU A 15 -8.52 10.53 16.95
N LEU A 16 -8.93 9.31 16.59
CA LEU A 16 -8.02 8.18 16.43
C LEU A 16 -7.31 8.17 15.06
N ILE A 17 -7.75 9.01 14.12
CA ILE A 17 -7.11 9.13 12.80
C ILE A 17 -5.82 9.94 12.94
N ALA A 18 -4.68 9.27 12.78
CA ALA A 18 -3.37 9.90 12.96
C ALA A 18 -3.09 10.96 11.91
N GLN A 19 -2.82 12.18 12.34
CA GLN A 19 -2.50 13.31 11.45
C GLN A 19 -1.00 13.42 11.17
N THR A 20 -0.15 12.94 12.09
CA THR A 20 1.31 13.05 11.99
C THR A 20 1.99 11.73 12.31
N PRO A 21 3.15 11.43 11.69
CA PRO A 21 3.95 10.26 12.04
C PRO A 21 4.58 10.41 13.42
N LEU A 22 4.85 9.30 14.10
CA LEU A 22 5.67 9.28 15.31
C LEU A 22 7.11 9.68 14.98
N GLU A 23 7.84 10.26 15.92
CA GLU A 23 9.25 10.64 15.74
C GLU A 23 10.10 9.43 15.32
N LYS A 24 10.03 8.34 16.08
CA LYS A 24 10.62 7.04 15.69
C LYS A 24 9.54 6.15 15.08
N ARG A 25 9.77 5.73 13.83
CA ARG A 25 8.80 4.97 13.01
C ARG A 25 8.39 3.65 13.68
N ASP A 26 9.36 2.92 14.23
CA ASP A 26 9.20 1.60 14.84
C ASP A 26 8.64 1.61 16.27
N ASN A 27 8.44 2.81 16.85
CA ASN A 27 7.76 2.96 18.15
C ASN A 27 6.23 2.92 18.05
N SER A 28 5.64 2.83 16.87
CA SER A 28 4.20 2.61 16.72
C SER A 28 3.75 1.35 17.47
N ARG A 29 2.49 1.33 17.89
CA ARG A 29 1.93 0.11 18.49
C ARG A 29 1.75 -0.96 17.42
N LEU A 30 1.85 -2.20 17.83
CA LEU A 30 1.61 -3.38 17.00
C LEU A 30 0.54 -4.24 17.66
N LEU A 31 -0.59 -4.44 16.97
CA LEU A 31 -1.58 -5.44 17.34
C LEU A 31 -1.24 -6.72 16.58
N LYS A 32 -0.74 -7.74 17.29
CA LYS A 32 -0.53 -9.05 16.70
C LYS A 32 -1.82 -9.86 16.82
N LEU A 33 -2.33 -10.31 15.69
CA LEU A 33 -3.53 -11.14 15.56
C LEU A 33 -3.15 -12.55 15.12
N ASP A 34 -3.55 -13.56 15.91
CA ASP A 34 -3.49 -14.93 15.44
C ASP A 34 -4.60 -15.19 14.42
N ARG A 35 -4.21 -15.54 13.20
CA ARG A 35 -5.14 -15.75 12.07
C ARG A 35 -6.16 -16.86 12.34
N LYS A 36 -5.79 -17.89 13.12
CA LYS A 36 -6.63 -19.07 13.34
C LYS A 36 -7.53 -18.95 14.56
N THR A 37 -6.98 -18.44 15.66
CA THR A 37 -7.70 -18.40 16.97
C THR A 37 -8.36 -17.06 17.25
N GLY A 38 -7.95 -15.98 16.57
CA GLY A 38 -8.37 -14.61 16.87
C GLY A 38 -7.68 -14.01 18.11
N ASP A 39 -6.71 -14.71 18.71
CA ASP A 39 -5.96 -14.20 19.86
C ASP A 39 -5.23 -12.91 19.52
N ILE A 40 -5.32 -11.91 20.41
CA ILE A 40 -4.71 -10.60 20.25
C ILE A 40 -3.58 -10.42 21.28
N GLU A 41 -2.46 -9.86 20.80
CA GLU A 41 -1.35 -9.40 21.65
C GLU A 41 -1.02 -7.94 21.33
N HIS A 42 -0.82 -7.10 22.35
CA HIS A 42 -0.41 -5.70 22.21
C HIS A 42 1.10 -5.56 22.38
N LYS A 43 1.77 -4.98 21.37
CA LYS A 43 3.23 -4.85 21.29
C LYS A 43 3.62 -3.48 20.72
N ARG A 44 4.93 -3.28 20.49
CA ARG A 44 5.49 -2.20 19.68
C ARG A 44 5.98 -2.77 18.36
N PHE A 45 6.07 -1.93 17.33
CA PHE A 45 6.45 -2.40 16.00
C PHE A 45 7.85 -3.02 15.97
N PHE A 46 8.81 -2.47 16.72
CA PHE A 46 10.14 -3.05 16.83
C PHE A 46 10.15 -4.48 17.41
N ASP A 47 9.09 -4.92 18.10
CA ASP A 47 8.95 -6.30 18.58
C ASP A 47 8.69 -7.30 17.44
N ILE A 48 8.49 -6.85 16.19
CA ILE A 48 8.18 -7.71 15.05
C ILE A 48 9.25 -8.80 14.84
N ARG A 49 10.51 -8.51 15.22
CA ARG A 49 11.63 -9.45 15.21
C ARG A 49 11.40 -10.72 16.07
N LYS A 50 10.50 -10.66 17.05
CA LYS A 50 10.12 -11.81 17.88
C LYS A 50 9.14 -12.75 17.17
N TYR A 51 8.52 -12.30 16.09
CA TYR A 51 7.50 -13.02 15.32
C TYR A 51 8.00 -13.50 13.95
N LEU A 52 9.20 -13.06 13.56
CA LEU A 52 9.87 -13.45 12.32
C LEU A 52 11.05 -14.36 12.66
N LYS A 53 11.41 -15.27 11.74
CA LYS A 53 12.51 -16.22 11.93
C LYS A 53 13.31 -16.42 10.64
N ALA A 54 14.48 -17.01 10.77
CA ALA A 54 15.28 -17.43 9.63
C ALA A 54 14.45 -18.25 8.63
N GLY A 55 14.60 -17.96 7.35
CA GLY A 55 13.86 -18.58 6.26
C GLY A 55 12.50 -17.95 5.95
N ASP A 56 11.99 -17.00 6.76
CA ASP A 56 10.85 -16.17 6.38
C ASP A 56 11.28 -15.15 5.30
N CYS A 57 10.33 -14.71 4.50
CA CYS A 57 10.52 -13.64 3.50
C CYS A 57 9.54 -12.50 3.75
N LEU A 58 10.04 -11.27 3.95
CA LEU A 58 9.24 -10.06 3.91
C LEU A 58 9.17 -9.53 2.48
N VAL A 59 7.95 -9.30 1.98
CA VAL A 59 7.72 -8.69 0.68
C VAL A 59 7.29 -7.25 0.88
N LEU A 60 8.11 -6.32 0.41
CA LEU A 60 7.97 -4.88 0.58
C LEU A 60 7.64 -4.23 -0.76
N ASN A 61 6.78 -3.21 -0.76
CA ASN A 61 6.54 -2.40 -1.95
C ASN A 61 7.51 -1.21 -1.95
N ASN A 62 8.47 -1.18 -2.89
CA ASN A 62 9.52 -0.17 -2.99
C ASN A 62 9.13 1.06 -3.82
N THR A 63 7.85 1.22 -4.14
CA THR A 63 7.39 2.42 -4.85
C THR A 63 7.70 3.68 -4.05
N ARG A 64 8.02 4.76 -4.78
CA ARG A 64 8.28 6.10 -4.23
C ARG A 64 7.21 7.06 -4.70
N VAL A 65 6.67 7.83 -3.79
CA VAL A 65 5.63 8.81 -4.07
C VAL A 65 6.23 10.01 -4.80
N LEU A 66 5.56 10.40 -5.87
CA LEU A 66 5.87 11.64 -6.58
C LEU A 66 5.31 12.85 -5.82
N PRO A 67 5.97 14.02 -5.86
CA PRO A 67 5.36 15.28 -5.46
C PRO A 67 4.33 15.71 -6.51
N ALA A 68 3.31 14.89 -6.67
CA ALA A 68 2.40 14.87 -7.82
C ALA A 68 1.34 15.98 -7.79
N ARG A 69 1.23 16.75 -6.70
CA ARG A 69 0.27 17.85 -6.56
C ARG A 69 0.92 19.16 -6.95
N ILE A 70 0.50 19.75 -8.06
CA ILE A 70 1.02 21.02 -8.58
C ILE A 70 -0.12 22.02 -8.84
N PHE A 71 0.19 23.31 -8.75
CA PHE A 71 -0.77 24.38 -8.97
C PHE A 71 -0.39 25.19 -10.20
N GLY A 72 -1.24 25.16 -11.22
CA GLY A 72 -1.02 25.87 -12.47
C GLY A 72 -1.90 27.13 -12.58
N VAL A 73 -1.28 28.19 -13.07
CA VAL A 73 -2.00 29.43 -13.43
C VAL A 73 -2.39 29.35 -14.89
N ARG A 74 -3.69 29.43 -15.16
CA ARG A 74 -4.21 29.42 -16.51
C ARG A 74 -3.78 30.67 -17.27
N THR A 75 -3.17 30.50 -18.43
CA THR A 75 -2.49 31.61 -19.15
C THR A 75 -3.39 32.69 -19.68
N ASP A 76 -4.66 32.38 -19.98
CA ASP A 76 -5.62 33.35 -20.54
C ASP A 76 -6.46 34.09 -19.48
N THR A 77 -6.62 33.53 -18.27
CA THR A 77 -7.52 34.12 -17.25
C THR A 77 -6.86 34.34 -15.88
N GLY A 78 -5.63 33.90 -15.67
CA GLY A 78 -4.95 33.95 -14.38
C GLY A 78 -5.56 33.04 -13.30
N SER A 79 -6.53 32.19 -13.66
CA SER A 79 -7.19 31.30 -12.69
C SER A 79 -6.27 30.17 -12.26
N VAL A 80 -6.13 29.97 -10.96
CA VAL A 80 -5.39 28.84 -10.39
C VAL A 80 -6.20 27.55 -10.49
N VAL A 81 -5.54 26.46 -10.89
CA VAL A 81 -6.07 25.10 -10.93
C VAL A 81 -5.04 24.15 -10.33
N GLU A 82 -5.49 23.30 -9.42
CA GLU A 82 -4.70 22.19 -8.91
C GLU A 82 -4.68 21.05 -9.95
N PHE A 83 -3.51 20.52 -10.21
CA PHE A 83 -3.33 19.28 -10.96
C PHE A 83 -2.68 18.25 -10.06
N LEU A 84 -3.23 17.04 -10.08
CA LEU A 84 -2.68 15.91 -9.38
C LEU A 84 -2.38 14.82 -10.40
N LEU A 85 -1.10 14.57 -10.61
CA LEU A 85 -0.60 13.57 -11.56
C LEU A 85 -0.99 12.17 -11.09
N LEU A 86 -1.58 11.36 -11.98
CA LEU A 86 -2.07 10.02 -11.68
C LEU A 86 -1.25 8.91 -12.35
N LYS A 87 -1.13 8.99 -13.67
CA LYS A 87 -0.45 7.98 -14.48
C LYS A 87 0.23 8.64 -15.67
N GLN A 88 1.47 8.27 -15.90
CA GLN A 88 2.18 8.63 -17.13
C GLN A 88 1.63 7.77 -18.27
N LYS A 89 1.24 8.40 -19.37
CA LYS A 89 0.75 7.74 -20.58
C LYS A 89 1.81 7.66 -21.66
N ASP A 90 2.66 8.66 -21.71
CA ASP A 90 3.81 8.76 -22.64
C ASP A 90 4.84 9.72 -22.00
N THR A 91 5.98 9.95 -22.66
CA THR A 91 7.13 10.72 -22.13
C THR A 91 6.71 12.00 -21.41
N ASP A 92 5.87 12.84 -22.05
CA ASP A 92 5.41 14.12 -21.49
C ASP A 92 3.89 14.18 -21.31
N ILE A 93 3.20 13.05 -21.49
CA ILE A 93 1.74 12.98 -21.43
C ILE A 93 1.32 12.27 -20.17
N TRP A 94 0.51 12.98 -19.37
CA TRP A 94 0.03 12.49 -18.10
C TRP A 94 -1.48 12.57 -17.97
N GLU A 95 -2.04 11.58 -17.32
CA GLU A 95 -3.40 11.63 -16.79
C GLU A 95 -3.38 12.29 -15.43
N CYS A 96 -4.24 13.32 -15.24
CA CYS A 96 -4.28 14.12 -14.02
C CYS A 96 -5.72 14.34 -13.56
N LEU A 97 -5.93 14.38 -12.24
CA LEU A 97 -7.09 15.09 -11.70
C LEU A 97 -6.86 16.59 -11.79
N ALA A 98 -7.89 17.36 -12.08
CA ALA A 98 -7.83 18.84 -12.10
C ALA A 98 -8.93 19.44 -11.23
N GLY A 99 -8.57 20.30 -10.31
CA GLY A 99 -9.49 20.98 -9.41
C GLY A 99 -9.37 22.52 -9.45
N PRO A 100 -10.42 23.27 -9.83
CA PRO A 100 -11.74 22.87 -10.36
C PRO A 100 -11.69 22.47 -11.83
N GLY A 101 -12.22 21.28 -12.14
CA GLY A 101 -12.18 20.71 -13.49
C GLY A 101 -12.83 21.54 -14.59
N LYS A 102 -13.83 22.36 -14.26
CA LYS A 102 -14.50 23.28 -15.21
C LYS A 102 -13.54 24.30 -15.83
N LYS A 103 -12.43 24.62 -15.16
CA LYS A 103 -11.41 25.54 -15.65
C LYS A 103 -10.36 24.88 -16.54
N ALA A 104 -10.16 23.57 -16.41
CA ALA A 104 -9.20 22.77 -17.18
C ALA A 104 -9.89 22.05 -18.36
N LYS A 105 -10.33 22.82 -19.37
CA LYS A 105 -10.93 22.31 -20.61
C LYS A 105 -9.85 22.01 -21.66
N ILE A 106 -10.16 21.14 -22.63
CA ILE A 106 -9.29 20.85 -23.77
C ILE A 106 -8.81 22.13 -24.45
N GLY A 107 -7.54 22.19 -24.81
CA GLY A 107 -6.86 23.33 -25.44
C GLY A 107 -6.44 24.44 -24.46
N LYS A 108 -6.72 24.32 -23.16
CA LYS A 108 -6.28 25.31 -22.18
C LYS A 108 -4.87 25.03 -21.69
N CYS A 109 -4.08 26.11 -21.57
CA CYS A 109 -2.69 26.08 -21.15
C CYS A 109 -2.54 26.58 -19.71
N PHE A 110 -1.62 25.98 -18.98
CA PHE A 110 -1.31 26.30 -17.57
C PHE A 110 0.20 26.43 -17.39
N LYS A 111 0.64 27.45 -16.65
CA LYS A 111 2.01 27.66 -16.24
C LYS A 111 2.14 27.32 -14.75
N PHE A 112 3.08 26.44 -14.39
CA PHE A 112 3.34 26.04 -13.01
C PHE A 112 4.59 26.75 -12.45
N SER A 113 5.60 26.94 -13.30
CA SER A 113 6.84 27.67 -13.01
C SER A 113 7.41 28.24 -14.30
N GLU A 114 8.58 28.88 -14.24
CA GLU A 114 9.29 29.27 -15.47
C GLU A 114 9.75 28.07 -16.30
N LYS A 115 9.96 26.92 -15.62
CA LYS A 115 10.45 25.69 -16.24
C LYS A 115 9.35 24.67 -16.60
N LEU A 116 8.08 24.87 -16.17
CA LEU A 116 7.02 23.87 -16.36
C LEU A 116 5.70 24.50 -16.76
N SER A 117 5.14 24.02 -17.86
CA SER A 117 3.80 24.32 -18.34
C SER A 117 3.10 23.07 -18.85
N CYS A 118 1.79 23.14 -19.07
CA CYS A 118 1.07 22.08 -19.76
C CYS A 118 -0.07 22.61 -20.63
N THR A 119 -0.51 21.77 -21.57
CA THR A 119 -1.73 21.92 -22.35
C THR A 119 -2.64 20.74 -22.07
N VAL A 120 -3.92 20.99 -21.78
CA VAL A 120 -4.94 19.92 -21.69
C VAL A 120 -5.25 19.46 -23.11
N ILE A 121 -4.96 18.20 -23.43
CA ILE A 121 -5.13 17.63 -24.77
C ILE A 121 -6.38 16.77 -24.90
N ASP A 122 -6.86 16.17 -23.75
CA ASP A 122 -8.05 15.32 -23.74
C ASP A 122 -8.67 15.25 -22.34
N VAL A 123 -9.87 14.63 -22.25
CA VAL A 123 -10.59 14.34 -20.99
C VAL A 123 -11.11 12.93 -21.05
N THR A 124 -10.77 12.10 -20.06
CA THR A 124 -11.23 10.71 -19.97
C THR A 124 -12.72 10.64 -19.64
N GLU A 125 -13.35 9.48 -19.86
CA GLU A 125 -14.75 9.21 -19.46
C GLU A 125 -14.98 9.45 -17.96
N GLU A 126 -13.97 9.22 -17.13
CA GLU A 126 -14.01 9.48 -15.68
C GLU A 126 -13.84 10.96 -15.31
N GLY A 127 -13.59 11.82 -16.30
CA GLY A 127 -13.39 13.25 -16.11
C GLY A 127 -11.97 13.66 -15.74
N ASN A 128 -10.99 12.75 -15.79
CA ASN A 128 -9.57 13.07 -15.63
C ASN A 128 -9.06 13.83 -16.87
N ARG A 129 -8.04 14.66 -16.71
CA ARG A 129 -7.42 15.41 -17.82
C ARG A 129 -6.21 14.67 -18.33
N ILE A 130 -6.12 14.56 -19.64
CA ILE A 130 -4.88 14.18 -20.31
C ILE A 130 -4.17 15.47 -20.64
N VAL A 131 -2.97 15.64 -20.09
CA VAL A 131 -2.17 16.85 -20.26
C VAL A 131 -0.84 16.52 -20.93
N LYS A 132 -0.39 17.40 -21.81
CA LYS A 132 0.97 17.34 -22.36
C LYS A 132 1.79 18.42 -21.65
N PHE A 133 2.84 18.00 -20.97
CA PHE A 133 3.79 18.92 -20.33
C PHE A 133 4.81 19.45 -21.35
N THR A 134 5.31 20.65 -21.07
CA THR A 134 6.48 21.25 -21.67
C THR A 134 7.36 21.71 -20.53
N HIS A 135 8.60 21.27 -20.51
CA HIS A 135 9.54 21.54 -19.41
C HIS A 135 10.93 21.88 -19.92
N ASP A 136 11.68 22.65 -19.13
CA ASP A 136 13.09 22.95 -19.31
C ASP A 136 13.88 22.20 -18.22
N GLY A 137 14.74 21.26 -18.62
CA GLY A 137 15.44 20.35 -17.74
C GLY A 137 14.75 18.98 -17.59
N GLU A 138 15.16 18.18 -16.62
CA GLU A 138 14.62 16.85 -16.34
C GLU A 138 13.27 16.98 -15.64
N PHE A 139 12.23 16.32 -16.16
CA PHE A 139 10.83 16.47 -15.71
C PHE A 139 10.65 16.24 -14.22
N PHE A 140 11.18 15.13 -13.68
CA PHE A 140 11.00 14.79 -12.26
C PHE A 140 11.81 15.72 -11.36
N GLY A 141 12.95 16.25 -11.83
CA GLY A 141 13.71 17.29 -11.14
C GLY A 141 12.87 18.56 -10.98
N VAL A 142 12.30 19.06 -12.08
CA VAL A 142 11.42 20.25 -12.05
C VAL A 142 10.18 20.00 -11.20
N LEU A 143 9.58 18.81 -11.30
CA LEU A 143 8.42 18.44 -10.49
C LEU A 143 8.77 18.42 -8.99
N SER A 144 9.97 17.99 -8.62
CA SER A 144 10.44 17.98 -7.23
C SER A 144 10.65 19.38 -6.64
N GLU A 145 10.97 20.38 -7.49
CA GLU A 145 11.14 21.78 -7.06
C GLU A 145 9.79 22.43 -6.68
N ILE A 146 8.70 22.10 -7.40
CA ILE A 146 7.41 22.83 -7.30
C ILE A 146 6.26 22.00 -6.75
N GLY A 147 6.39 20.67 -6.80
CA GLY A 147 5.34 19.74 -6.43
C GLY A 147 5.18 19.58 -4.93
N GLN A 148 3.97 19.29 -4.52
CA GLN A 148 3.63 18.98 -3.14
C GLN A 148 3.31 17.48 -3.01
N MET A 149 3.65 16.92 -1.84
CA MET A 149 3.31 15.53 -1.52
C MET A 149 1.80 15.34 -1.51
N PRO A 150 1.23 14.40 -2.29
CA PRO A 150 -0.20 14.16 -2.36
C PRO A 150 -0.67 13.35 -1.15
N LEU A 151 -0.78 13.99 0.00
CA LEU A 151 -1.29 13.33 1.20
C LEU A 151 -2.77 12.92 1.02
N PRO A 152 -3.19 11.80 1.63
CA PRO A 152 -4.59 11.39 1.66
C PRO A 152 -5.50 12.48 2.25
N PRO A 153 -6.78 12.57 1.83
CA PRO A 153 -7.68 13.66 2.22
C PRO A 153 -8.02 13.71 3.72
N TYR A 154 -7.81 12.63 4.46
CA TYR A 154 -8.00 12.59 5.92
C TYR A 154 -6.81 13.14 6.71
N ILE A 155 -5.66 13.39 6.07
CA ILE A 155 -4.53 14.10 6.67
C ILE A 155 -4.70 15.59 6.35
N LYS A 156 -5.08 16.36 7.35
CA LYS A 156 -5.33 17.81 7.25
C LYS A 156 -4.07 18.62 7.56
N GLU A 157 -3.12 18.03 8.28
CA GLU A 157 -1.88 18.69 8.67
C GLU A 157 -0.81 18.59 7.58
N LYS A 158 -0.06 19.68 7.40
CA LYS A 158 1.09 19.69 6.50
C LYS A 158 2.27 18.99 7.14
N LEU A 159 2.91 18.10 6.38
CA LEU A 159 4.18 17.50 6.82
C LEU A 159 5.29 18.55 6.83
N LYS A 160 6.07 18.55 7.91
CA LYS A 160 7.30 19.34 8.01
C LYS A 160 8.42 18.77 7.13
N ASP A 161 8.41 17.46 6.94
CA ASP A 161 9.38 16.71 6.16
C ASP A 161 8.63 15.70 5.27
N ASN A 162 8.73 15.86 3.96
CA ASN A 162 8.07 15.01 2.96
C ASN A 162 8.61 13.57 2.97
N GLU A 163 9.87 13.35 3.39
CA GLU A 163 10.46 12.00 3.50
C GLU A 163 9.77 11.17 4.59
N ARG A 164 9.00 11.80 5.48
CA ARG A 164 8.18 11.07 6.46
C ARG A 164 7.00 10.31 5.82
N TYR A 165 6.60 10.67 4.59
CA TYR A 165 5.60 9.95 3.79
C TYR A 165 6.24 9.05 2.72
N GLN A 166 7.53 8.70 2.90
CA GLN A 166 8.26 7.72 2.10
C GLN A 166 8.75 6.58 2.98
N THR A 167 8.79 5.37 2.44
CA THR A 167 9.46 4.25 3.13
C THR A 167 10.97 4.41 3.04
N VAL A 168 11.73 3.90 4.02
CA VAL A 168 13.20 3.98 4.02
C VAL A 168 13.85 3.20 2.87
N TYR A 169 13.08 2.38 2.18
CA TYR A 169 13.50 1.57 1.03
C TYR A 169 12.81 1.98 -0.27
N SER A 170 12.10 3.12 -0.31
CA SER A 170 11.45 3.62 -1.53
C SER A 170 12.47 3.94 -2.60
N LYS A 171 12.22 3.48 -3.84
CA LYS A 171 13.14 3.60 -4.96
C LYS A 171 12.45 3.98 -6.25
N GLU A 172 11.44 3.20 -6.65
CA GLU A 172 10.81 3.31 -7.96
C GLU A 172 9.75 4.43 -7.97
N LEU A 173 10.05 5.55 -8.61
CA LEU A 173 9.15 6.71 -8.73
C LEU A 173 7.92 6.36 -9.58
N GLY A 174 6.73 6.86 -9.18
CA GLY A 174 5.51 6.67 -9.98
C GLY A 174 4.22 6.61 -9.17
N SER A 175 4.29 6.57 -7.85
CA SER A 175 3.11 6.41 -6.99
C SER A 175 2.48 7.74 -6.59
N ALA A 176 1.15 7.78 -6.53
CA ALA A 176 0.39 8.88 -5.95
C ALA A 176 0.18 8.74 -4.43
N ALA A 177 0.50 7.57 -3.85
CA ALA A 177 0.41 7.34 -2.40
C ALA A 177 1.49 6.38 -1.91
N ALA A 178 1.92 6.53 -0.64
CA ALA A 178 2.90 5.66 -0.02
C ALA A 178 2.30 4.28 0.35
N PRO A 179 3.07 3.19 0.31
CA PRO A 179 2.71 1.91 0.91
C PRO A 179 2.87 2.00 2.43
N THR A 180 1.85 2.56 3.10
CA THR A 180 1.96 3.12 4.46
C THR A 180 2.31 2.12 5.55
N ALA A 181 2.01 0.82 5.37
CA ALA A 181 2.49 -0.22 6.28
C ALA A 181 4.03 -0.33 6.32
N GLY A 182 4.70 0.08 5.25
CA GLY A 182 6.15 0.14 5.19
C GLY A 182 6.76 1.31 5.95
N LEU A 183 5.97 2.33 6.29
CA LEU A 183 6.45 3.51 7.03
C LEU A 183 6.90 3.19 8.45
N HIS A 184 6.48 2.06 9.00
CA HIS A 184 6.89 1.60 10.34
C HIS A 184 8.32 1.09 10.40
N PHE A 185 8.88 0.67 9.25
CA PHE A 185 10.25 0.14 9.22
C PHE A 185 11.28 1.26 9.27
N THR A 186 12.36 1.02 9.99
CA THR A 186 13.63 1.74 9.90
C THR A 186 14.65 0.90 9.16
N SER A 187 15.74 1.51 8.69
CA SER A 187 16.84 0.77 8.05
C SER A 187 17.47 -0.21 9.01
N GLU A 188 17.68 0.21 10.27
CA GLU A 188 18.25 -0.60 11.34
C GLU A 188 17.39 -1.84 11.62
N LEU A 189 16.07 -1.68 11.72
CA LEU A 189 15.16 -2.83 11.94
C LEU A 189 15.21 -3.81 10.76
N LEU A 190 15.31 -3.32 9.51
CA LEU A 190 15.47 -4.20 8.35
C LEU A 190 16.81 -4.95 8.37
N ASP A 191 17.88 -4.31 8.82
CA ASP A 191 19.20 -4.93 8.95
C ASP A 191 19.19 -5.99 10.06
N GLU A 192 18.63 -5.70 11.24
CA GLU A 192 18.42 -6.69 12.31
C GLU A 192 17.63 -7.92 11.80
N LEU A 193 16.60 -7.71 10.97
CA LEU A 193 15.83 -8.81 10.39
C LEU A 193 16.65 -9.64 9.40
N ARG A 194 17.51 -9.02 8.59
CA ARG A 194 18.46 -9.75 7.71
C ARG A 194 19.46 -10.58 8.52
N GLU A 195 19.99 -10.03 9.60
CA GLU A 195 20.95 -10.72 10.49
C GLU A 195 20.36 -12.00 11.11
N ILE A 196 19.08 -12.00 11.47
CA ILE A 196 18.40 -13.20 11.96
C ILE A 196 17.97 -14.17 10.84
N GLY A 197 18.32 -13.87 9.58
CA GLY A 197 18.07 -14.76 8.43
C GLY A 197 16.71 -14.58 7.76
N VAL A 198 16.02 -13.44 7.97
CA VAL A 198 14.82 -13.08 7.21
C VAL A 198 15.23 -12.55 5.83
N LYS A 199 14.66 -13.12 4.79
CA LYS A 199 14.86 -12.68 3.42
C LYS A 199 14.01 -11.42 3.16
N ILE A 200 14.54 -10.45 2.41
CA ILE A 200 13.81 -9.25 2.00
C ILE A 200 13.65 -9.27 0.48
N ALA A 201 12.42 -9.19 0.01
CA ALA A 201 12.08 -9.14 -1.41
C ALA A 201 11.27 -7.86 -1.72
N TYR A 202 11.51 -7.24 -2.87
CA TYR A 202 10.85 -6.00 -3.26
C TYR A 202 9.98 -6.20 -4.48
N VAL A 203 8.72 -5.82 -4.37
CA VAL A 203 7.81 -5.61 -5.50
C VAL A 203 7.60 -4.13 -5.70
N THR A 204 7.21 -3.72 -6.90
CA THR A 204 6.74 -2.37 -7.16
C THR A 204 5.27 -2.44 -7.53
N LEU A 205 4.43 -1.66 -6.85
CA LEU A 205 3.07 -1.36 -7.27
C LEU A 205 2.85 0.13 -7.08
N HIS A 206 2.56 0.82 -8.17
CA HIS A 206 2.27 2.25 -8.13
C HIS A 206 0.82 2.47 -7.69
N VAL A 207 0.67 2.97 -6.45
CA VAL A 207 -0.65 3.20 -5.83
C VAL A 207 -1.31 4.40 -6.48
N GLY A 208 -2.48 4.18 -7.05
CA GLY A 208 -3.34 5.24 -7.56
C GLY A 208 -4.22 5.87 -6.46
N LEU A 209 -4.76 7.05 -6.71
CA LEU A 209 -5.67 7.73 -5.78
C LEU A 209 -7.01 7.00 -5.58
N GLY A 210 -7.31 6.05 -6.44
CA GLY A 210 -8.50 5.22 -6.30
C GLY A 210 -8.59 4.49 -4.96
N THR A 211 -7.44 4.18 -4.35
CA THR A 211 -7.36 3.55 -3.03
C THR A 211 -8.04 4.36 -1.91
N PHE A 212 -8.18 5.68 -2.09
CA PHE A 212 -8.85 6.56 -1.11
C PHE A 212 -10.32 6.84 -1.45
N ARG A 213 -10.83 6.32 -2.56
CA ARG A 213 -12.24 6.49 -2.91
C ARG A 213 -13.11 5.50 -2.11
N PRO A 214 -14.23 5.96 -1.54
CA PRO A 214 -15.14 5.06 -0.83
C PRO A 214 -15.78 4.06 -1.80
N VAL A 215 -16.10 2.88 -1.31
CA VAL A 215 -16.93 1.91 -2.04
C VAL A 215 -18.32 2.47 -2.17
N LYS A 216 -18.88 2.48 -3.40
CA LYS A 216 -20.19 3.10 -3.69
C LYS A 216 -21.32 2.08 -3.94
N VAL A 217 -21.02 0.81 -3.81
CA VAL A 217 -21.98 -0.28 -4.04
C VAL A 217 -22.32 -0.96 -2.74
N ASP A 218 -23.58 -1.38 -2.60
CA ASP A 218 -24.04 -2.13 -1.41
C ASP A 218 -23.56 -3.58 -1.44
N ASP A 219 -23.57 -4.21 -2.59
CA ASP A 219 -23.09 -5.57 -2.82
C ASP A 219 -21.60 -5.55 -3.15
N VAL A 220 -20.79 -6.09 -2.24
CA VAL A 220 -19.32 -6.14 -2.36
C VAL A 220 -18.88 -6.74 -3.71
N THR A 221 -19.57 -7.77 -4.20
CA THR A 221 -19.21 -8.48 -5.44
C THR A 221 -19.32 -7.61 -6.70
N LYS A 222 -20.07 -6.51 -6.63
CA LYS A 222 -20.25 -5.54 -7.75
C LYS A 222 -19.21 -4.43 -7.78
N HIS A 223 -18.34 -4.37 -6.77
CA HIS A 223 -17.28 -3.35 -6.74
C HIS A 223 -16.25 -3.63 -7.82
N LYS A 224 -15.90 -2.59 -8.57
CA LYS A 224 -14.79 -2.62 -9.54
C LYS A 224 -13.58 -1.91 -8.95
N MET A 225 -12.50 -2.65 -8.77
CA MET A 225 -11.23 -2.09 -8.30
C MET A 225 -10.58 -1.23 -9.38
N HIS A 226 -9.84 -0.23 -8.94
CA HIS A 226 -8.97 0.54 -9.82
C HIS A 226 -7.80 -0.32 -10.28
N THR A 227 -7.41 -0.09 -11.51
CA THR A 227 -6.24 -0.72 -12.11
C THR A 227 -4.98 0.00 -11.60
N GLU A 228 -4.01 -0.77 -11.11
CA GLU A 228 -2.71 -0.29 -10.65
C GLU A 228 -1.60 -1.09 -11.32
N GLU A 229 -0.54 -0.39 -11.72
CA GLU A 229 0.60 -0.99 -12.41
C GLU A 229 1.57 -1.60 -11.41
N TYR A 230 2.07 -2.82 -11.72
CA TYR A 230 3.03 -3.52 -10.89
C TYR A 230 4.21 -4.09 -11.68
N PHE A 231 5.34 -4.27 -10.98
CA PHE A 231 6.57 -4.88 -11.49
C PHE A 231 7.12 -5.87 -10.47
N VAL A 232 7.57 -7.03 -10.97
CA VAL A 232 8.25 -8.06 -10.18
C VAL A 232 9.52 -8.45 -10.92
N THR A 233 10.67 -8.32 -10.26
CA THR A 233 11.96 -8.73 -10.82
C THR A 233 12.14 -10.25 -10.73
N LYS A 234 13.08 -10.78 -11.53
CA LYS A 234 13.46 -12.20 -11.46
C LYS A 234 13.96 -12.58 -10.06
N GLU A 235 14.83 -11.75 -9.48
CA GLU A 235 15.38 -11.95 -8.15
C GLU A 235 14.28 -12.07 -7.09
N THR A 236 13.31 -11.13 -7.09
CA THR A 236 12.15 -11.17 -6.18
C THR A 236 11.35 -12.44 -6.34
N ALA A 237 11.05 -12.84 -7.58
CA ALA A 237 10.30 -14.06 -7.86
C ALA A 237 11.03 -15.30 -7.37
N ASP A 238 12.34 -15.38 -7.60
CA ASP A 238 13.18 -16.51 -7.16
C ASP A 238 13.23 -16.60 -5.62
N ILE A 239 13.44 -15.47 -4.91
CA ILE A 239 13.45 -15.43 -3.43
C ILE A 239 12.12 -15.95 -2.86
N ILE A 240 10.98 -15.47 -3.38
CA ILE A 240 9.65 -15.86 -2.87
C ILE A 240 9.40 -17.36 -3.15
N ASN A 241 9.65 -17.82 -4.38
CA ASN A 241 9.46 -19.23 -4.74
C ASN A 241 10.36 -20.16 -3.90
N GLN A 242 11.63 -19.80 -3.72
CA GLN A 242 12.55 -20.56 -2.88
C GLN A 242 12.08 -20.60 -1.43
N THR A 243 11.62 -19.47 -0.89
CA THR A 243 11.06 -19.42 0.48
C THR A 243 9.90 -20.39 0.65
N LYS A 244 8.97 -20.44 -0.32
CA LYS A 244 7.85 -21.39 -0.28
C LYS A 244 8.33 -22.85 -0.39
N ALA A 245 9.27 -23.15 -1.30
CA ALA A 245 9.82 -24.48 -1.49
C ALA A 245 10.55 -25.00 -0.23
N GLU A 246 11.23 -24.12 0.51
CA GLU A 246 11.91 -24.42 1.77
C GLU A 246 10.95 -24.50 2.98
N GLY A 247 9.65 -24.24 2.77
CA GLY A 247 8.64 -24.22 3.83
C GLY A 247 8.74 -23.01 4.76
N GLY A 248 9.41 -21.94 4.32
CA GLY A 248 9.39 -20.61 4.94
C GLY A 248 8.05 -19.91 4.72
N ARG A 249 7.82 -18.81 5.45
CA ARG A 249 6.61 -17.99 5.30
C ARG A 249 6.90 -16.78 4.45
N VAL A 250 5.92 -16.42 3.62
CA VAL A 250 5.91 -15.15 2.87
C VAL A 250 4.99 -14.17 3.58
N ILE A 251 5.57 -13.10 4.13
CA ILE A 251 4.85 -12.06 4.88
C ILE A 251 4.84 -10.79 4.05
N CYS A 252 3.65 -10.38 3.60
CA CYS A 252 3.47 -9.15 2.85
C CYS A 252 3.40 -7.94 3.78
N VAL A 253 4.14 -6.89 3.44
CA VAL A 253 4.08 -5.59 4.10
C VAL A 253 3.19 -4.66 3.29
N GLY A 254 1.99 -4.46 3.78
CA GLY A 254 0.91 -3.70 3.14
C GLY A 254 0.05 -4.52 2.17
N THR A 255 -1.15 -3.99 1.98
CA THR A 255 -2.13 -4.56 1.04
C THR A 255 -1.64 -4.49 -0.41
N THR A 256 -0.77 -3.54 -0.74
CA THR A 256 -0.15 -3.40 -2.08
C THR A 256 0.78 -4.57 -2.40
N ALA A 257 1.67 -4.96 -1.48
CA ALA A 257 2.53 -6.13 -1.65
C ALA A 257 1.68 -7.40 -1.77
N CYS A 258 0.65 -7.56 -0.93
CA CYS A 258 -0.31 -8.67 -1.02
C CYS A 258 -0.98 -8.73 -2.40
N ARG A 259 -1.56 -7.62 -2.87
CA ARG A 259 -2.23 -7.57 -4.17
C ARG A 259 -1.29 -7.90 -5.32
N THR A 260 -0.03 -7.47 -5.27
CA THR A 260 0.96 -7.79 -6.29
C THR A 260 1.24 -9.29 -6.32
N VAL A 261 1.63 -9.90 -5.19
CA VAL A 261 2.01 -11.32 -5.19
C VAL A 261 0.84 -12.23 -5.53
N GLU A 262 -0.37 -11.91 -5.05
CA GLU A 262 -1.57 -12.70 -5.34
C GLU A 262 -2.06 -12.52 -6.79
N SER A 263 -1.88 -11.34 -7.40
CA SER A 263 -2.15 -11.12 -8.83
C SER A 263 -1.24 -11.96 -9.72
N VAL A 264 0.06 -11.95 -9.41
CA VAL A 264 1.04 -12.76 -10.16
C VAL A 264 0.74 -14.25 -10.00
N ALA A 265 0.49 -14.71 -8.78
CA ALA A 265 0.17 -16.11 -8.52
C ALA A 265 -1.17 -16.54 -9.14
N LYS A 266 -2.17 -15.66 -9.18
CA LYS A 266 -3.44 -15.92 -9.86
C LYS A 266 -3.23 -16.12 -11.36
N LYS A 267 -2.38 -15.31 -11.99
CA LYS A 267 -2.11 -15.32 -13.43
C LYS A 267 -1.18 -16.44 -13.88
N TYR A 268 -0.12 -16.72 -13.10
CA TYR A 268 0.96 -17.62 -13.52
C TYR A 268 1.10 -18.89 -12.66
N GLY A 269 0.32 -19.04 -11.60
CA GLY A 269 0.40 -20.17 -10.67
C GLY A 269 1.55 -20.11 -9.65
N LYS A 270 2.58 -19.29 -9.89
CA LYS A 270 3.76 -19.05 -9.06
C LYS A 270 4.28 -17.64 -9.26
N MET A 271 5.25 -17.23 -8.45
CA MET A 271 5.94 -15.97 -8.71
C MET A 271 6.82 -16.08 -9.96
N THR A 272 6.80 -15.04 -10.78
CA THR A 272 7.65 -14.94 -11.98
C THR A 272 8.00 -13.48 -12.24
N GLN A 273 9.10 -13.24 -12.96
CA GLN A 273 9.43 -11.91 -13.46
C GLN A 273 8.32 -11.45 -14.43
N CYS A 274 7.71 -10.34 -14.11
CA CYS A 274 6.65 -9.77 -14.95
C CYS A 274 6.39 -8.30 -14.59
N SER A 275 5.72 -7.64 -15.52
CA SER A 275 5.03 -6.36 -15.29
C SER A 275 3.60 -6.48 -15.79
N GLY A 276 2.74 -5.60 -15.32
CA GLY A 276 1.36 -5.57 -15.76
C GLY A 276 0.49 -4.71 -14.88
N ASP A 277 -0.77 -4.72 -15.19
CA ASP A 277 -1.80 -4.04 -14.44
C ASP A 277 -2.59 -5.05 -13.58
N THR A 278 -3.02 -4.63 -12.38
CA THR A 278 -3.89 -5.41 -11.51
C THR A 278 -5.09 -4.60 -11.04
N ASP A 279 -6.25 -5.19 -11.19
CA ASP A 279 -7.52 -4.76 -10.60
C ASP A 279 -8.03 -5.78 -9.57
N ILE A 280 -7.14 -6.61 -9.03
CA ILE A 280 -7.50 -7.68 -8.11
C ILE A 280 -8.26 -7.11 -6.91
N PHE A 281 -9.48 -7.59 -6.72
CA PHE A 281 -10.30 -7.30 -5.55
C PHE A 281 -10.31 -8.52 -4.63
N ILE A 282 -9.76 -8.33 -3.44
CA ILE A 282 -9.65 -9.38 -2.42
C ILE A 282 -10.68 -9.10 -1.32
N TYR A 283 -11.60 -10.02 -1.13
CA TYR A 283 -12.66 -9.99 -0.11
C TYR A 283 -12.91 -11.41 0.42
N PRO A 284 -13.66 -11.61 1.50
CA PRO A 284 -13.89 -12.93 2.07
C PRO A 284 -14.37 -13.97 1.05
N GLY A 285 -13.73 -15.14 1.05
CA GLY A 285 -13.85 -16.17 0.03
C GLY A 285 -12.67 -16.25 -0.95
N PHE A 286 -11.73 -15.27 -0.90
CA PHE A 286 -10.52 -15.30 -1.71
C PHE A 286 -9.53 -16.35 -1.21
N GLU A 287 -8.96 -17.14 -2.13
CA GLU A 287 -7.92 -18.14 -1.85
C GLU A 287 -6.53 -17.56 -2.06
N PHE A 288 -5.80 -17.38 -0.96
CA PHE A 288 -4.41 -16.90 -0.98
C PHE A 288 -3.46 -18.03 -1.39
N LYS A 289 -2.59 -17.75 -2.38
CA LYS A 289 -1.64 -18.73 -2.93
C LYS A 289 -0.21 -18.54 -2.39
N ILE A 290 0.17 -17.30 -2.15
CA ILE A 290 1.56 -16.94 -1.79
C ILE A 290 1.64 -16.46 -0.35
N MET A 291 0.75 -15.56 0.07
CA MET A 291 0.85 -14.87 1.34
C MET A 291 0.52 -15.76 2.54
N ASP A 292 1.44 -15.87 3.48
CA ASP A 292 1.29 -16.61 4.75
C ASP A 292 1.11 -15.67 5.97
N GLY A 293 1.49 -14.39 5.83
CA GLY A 293 1.35 -13.37 6.86
C GLY A 293 1.17 -11.99 6.26
N LEU A 294 0.56 -11.08 7.02
CA LEU A 294 0.30 -9.70 6.60
C LEU A 294 0.68 -8.73 7.71
N ILE A 295 1.45 -7.71 7.36
CA ILE A 295 1.67 -6.51 8.16
C ILE A 295 0.89 -5.39 7.48
N THR A 296 0.02 -4.70 8.21
CA THR A 296 -0.82 -3.66 7.63
C THR A 296 -1.17 -2.58 8.67
N ASN A 297 -1.62 -1.41 8.22
CA ASN A 297 -2.24 -0.41 9.09
C ASN A 297 -3.69 -0.80 9.40
N PHE A 298 -4.32 -0.06 10.31
CA PHE A 298 -5.76 -0.09 10.48
C PHE A 298 -6.44 0.73 9.39
N HIS A 299 -7.50 0.19 8.80
CA HIS A 299 -8.18 0.73 7.61
C HIS A 299 -9.54 1.32 7.94
N LEU A 300 -10.09 2.16 7.03
CA LEU A 300 -11.42 2.75 7.15
C LEU A 300 -12.52 1.69 7.25
N PRO A 301 -13.60 2.00 7.99
CA PRO A 301 -14.85 1.25 7.85
C PRO A 301 -15.27 1.18 6.39
N GLU A 302 -15.89 0.06 6.00
CA GLU A 302 -16.49 -0.16 4.68
C GLU A 302 -15.51 -0.04 3.50
N SER A 303 -14.18 -0.03 3.75
CA SER A 303 -13.16 0.06 2.70
C SER A 303 -12.82 -1.30 2.09
N THR A 304 -12.33 -1.29 0.86
CA THR A 304 -11.79 -2.51 0.21
C THR A 304 -10.63 -3.13 0.99
N LEU A 305 -9.93 -2.32 1.80
CA LEU A 305 -8.76 -2.76 2.56
C LEU A 305 -9.16 -3.57 3.81
N ILE A 306 -10.21 -3.19 4.55
CA ILE A 306 -10.71 -4.02 5.65
C ILE A 306 -11.30 -5.33 5.12
N MET A 307 -11.89 -5.32 3.90
CA MET A 307 -12.37 -6.53 3.23
C MET A 307 -11.22 -7.50 2.92
N LEU A 308 -10.08 -6.99 2.42
CA LEU A 308 -8.87 -7.79 2.19
C LEU A 308 -8.35 -8.40 3.49
N VAL A 309 -8.24 -7.61 4.54
CA VAL A 309 -7.79 -8.10 5.86
C VAL A 309 -8.75 -9.16 6.39
N SER A 310 -10.06 -8.96 6.22
CA SER A 310 -11.10 -9.93 6.62
C SER A 310 -11.04 -11.21 5.80
N ALA A 311 -10.70 -11.12 4.51
CA ALA A 311 -10.48 -12.29 3.67
C ALA A 311 -9.31 -13.14 4.18
N PHE A 312 -8.26 -12.48 4.71
CA PHE A 312 -7.05 -13.18 5.16
C PHE A 312 -7.19 -13.78 6.56
N ALA A 313 -7.78 -13.06 7.51
CA ALA A 313 -7.81 -13.46 8.92
C ALA A 313 -9.18 -13.95 9.44
N GLY A 314 -10.20 -13.94 8.57
CA GLY A 314 -11.59 -14.22 8.96
C GLY A 314 -12.30 -12.95 9.45
N TYR A 315 -13.55 -12.81 9.02
CA TYR A 315 -14.37 -11.62 9.30
C TYR A 315 -14.48 -11.33 10.80
N ASP A 316 -14.90 -12.32 11.59
CA ASP A 316 -15.13 -12.13 13.04
C ASP A 316 -13.86 -11.75 13.79
N ASN A 317 -12.72 -12.39 13.46
CA ASN A 317 -11.44 -12.09 14.06
C ASN A 317 -11.02 -10.64 13.77
N VAL A 318 -11.20 -10.19 12.52
CA VAL A 318 -10.84 -8.82 12.11
C VAL A 318 -11.76 -7.80 12.77
N MET A 319 -13.07 -7.98 12.73
CA MET A 319 -14.00 -7.04 13.36
C MET A 319 -13.79 -6.94 14.88
N ASN A 320 -13.48 -8.05 15.55
CA ASN A 320 -13.09 -8.04 16.96
C ASN A 320 -11.76 -7.29 17.19
N ALA A 321 -10.76 -7.51 16.34
CA ALA A 321 -9.47 -6.81 16.43
C ALA A 321 -9.62 -5.29 16.23
N TYR A 322 -10.47 -4.85 15.30
CA TYR A 322 -10.74 -3.43 15.06
C TYR A 322 -11.51 -2.78 16.24
N LYS A 323 -12.53 -3.45 16.77
CA LYS A 323 -13.22 -3.00 18.00
C LYS A 323 -12.25 -2.89 19.19
N THR A 324 -11.39 -3.88 19.36
CA THR A 324 -10.33 -3.85 20.39
C THR A 324 -9.38 -2.68 20.16
N ALA A 325 -8.94 -2.44 18.92
CA ALA A 325 -8.04 -1.35 18.59
C ALA A 325 -8.67 0.03 18.89
N VAL A 326 -9.96 0.22 18.61
CA VAL A 326 -10.69 1.46 18.98
C VAL A 326 -10.75 1.62 20.49
N ASN A 327 -11.16 0.58 21.23
CA ASN A 327 -11.25 0.62 22.69
C ASN A 327 -9.91 0.89 23.38
N GLU A 328 -8.85 0.30 22.85
CA GLU A 328 -7.47 0.47 23.31
C GLU A 328 -6.81 1.74 22.75
N ARG A 329 -7.57 2.57 22.03
CA ARG A 329 -7.11 3.84 21.45
C ARG A 329 -5.85 3.71 20.62
N TYR A 330 -5.83 2.74 19.71
CA TYR A 330 -4.83 2.67 18.63
C TYR A 330 -5.01 3.85 17.68
N ARG A 331 -3.94 4.23 17.01
CA ARG A 331 -3.95 5.23 15.96
C ARG A 331 -4.26 4.57 14.63
N PHE A 332 -5.10 5.20 13.81
CA PHE A 332 -5.59 4.63 12.56
C PHE A 332 -4.98 5.31 11.34
N PHE A 333 -5.02 4.62 10.19
CA PHE A 333 -4.59 5.03 8.86
C PHE A 333 -3.07 5.20 8.68
N SER A 334 -2.69 6.03 7.67
CA SER A 334 -1.33 6.13 7.11
C SER A 334 -0.22 6.33 8.13
N PHE A 335 -0.46 7.18 9.14
CA PHE A 335 0.49 7.46 10.22
C PHE A 335 0.10 6.81 11.54
N GLY A 336 -0.86 5.90 11.47
CA GLY A 336 -1.36 5.17 12.64
C GLY A 336 -0.43 4.07 13.12
N ASP A 337 -1.02 3.11 13.79
CA ASP A 337 -0.37 1.92 14.31
C ASP A 337 -0.51 0.74 13.34
N ALA A 338 0.13 -0.38 13.63
CA ALA A 338 0.19 -1.54 12.74
C ALA A 338 -0.52 -2.76 13.32
N MET A 339 -0.93 -3.65 12.41
CA MET A 339 -1.33 -5.03 12.71
C MET A 339 -0.31 -5.99 12.09
N LEU A 340 0.01 -7.07 12.83
CA LEU A 340 0.69 -8.25 12.31
C LEU A 340 -0.27 -9.44 12.38
N ILE A 341 -0.61 -10.00 11.26
CA ILE A 341 -1.54 -11.12 11.14
C ILE A 341 -0.76 -12.35 10.67
N VAL A 342 -0.58 -13.32 11.56
CA VAL A 342 0.17 -14.55 11.31
C VAL A 342 -0.43 -15.72 12.11
N LEU A 343 -0.09 -16.94 11.74
CA LEU A 343 -0.36 -18.08 12.59
C LEU A 343 0.60 -18.09 13.80
N LYS A 344 0.08 -18.41 14.96
CA LYS A 344 0.89 -18.59 16.18
C LYS A 344 1.89 -19.74 15.97
N PHE A 345 3.14 -19.53 16.35
CA PHE A 345 4.08 -20.63 16.42
C PHE A 345 3.64 -21.61 17.51
N THR A 346 3.15 -22.78 17.11
CA THR A 346 3.03 -23.89 18.05
C THR A 346 4.38 -24.59 18.11
N LYS A 347 5.04 -24.56 19.25
CA LYS A 347 6.31 -25.29 19.49
C LYS A 347 6.23 -26.77 19.05
N ILE A 348 5.04 -27.33 18.98
CA ILE A 348 4.74 -28.68 18.51
C ILE A 348 4.89 -28.81 16.97
N ALA A 349 4.39 -27.85 16.19
CA ALA A 349 4.50 -27.88 14.73
C ALA A 349 5.97 -27.75 14.27
N ASP A 350 6.76 -26.94 14.97
CA ASP A 350 8.20 -26.83 14.70
C ASP A 350 8.96 -28.10 15.11
N LYS A 351 8.59 -28.77 16.20
CA LYS A 351 9.12 -30.10 16.58
C LYS A 351 8.77 -31.16 15.55
N ILE A 352 7.53 -31.24 15.09
CA ILE A 352 7.12 -32.22 14.08
C ILE A 352 7.85 -31.98 12.75
N LYS A 353 7.97 -30.72 12.27
CA LYS A 353 8.79 -30.42 11.08
C LYS A 353 10.26 -30.76 11.25
N TYR A 354 10.83 -30.54 12.43
CA TYR A 354 12.20 -30.91 12.74
C TYR A 354 12.37 -32.44 12.67
N TYR A 355 11.49 -33.23 13.30
CA TYR A 355 11.52 -34.70 13.25
C TYR A 355 11.27 -35.25 11.84
N MET A 356 10.33 -34.66 11.07
CA MET A 356 10.08 -35.06 9.68
C MET A 356 11.31 -34.81 8.78
N ARG A 357 12.04 -33.69 8.97
CA ARG A 357 13.30 -33.41 8.26
C ARG A 357 14.46 -34.36 8.65
N MET A 358 14.45 -34.90 9.86
CA MET A 358 15.42 -35.94 10.29
C MET A 358 15.12 -37.27 9.65
N ILE A 359 13.85 -37.64 9.51
CA ILE A 359 13.40 -38.90 8.93
C ILE A 359 13.63 -38.97 7.41
N THR A 360 13.56 -37.79 6.69
CA THR A 360 13.80 -37.74 5.23
C THR A 360 15.27 -37.61 4.84
N LYS A 361 16.20 -37.66 5.79
CA LYS A 361 17.65 -37.65 5.55
C LYS A 361 18.29 -39.02 5.77
N TRP A 362 17.50 -40.04 5.97
CA TRP A 362 17.85 -41.47 5.93
C TRP A 362 17.08 -42.11 4.74
#